data_c12e18f0e58c6f7ec38296010842b43a
#
_entry.id   c12e18f0e58c6f7ec38296010842b43a
#
_cell.length_a   1.000
_cell.length_b   1.000
_cell.length_c   1.000
_cell.angle_alpha   90.00
_cell.angle_beta   90.00
_cell.angle_gamma   90.00
#
_symmetry.space_group_name_H-M   'P 1'
#
loop_
_entity.id
_entity.type
_entity.pdbx_description
1 polymer ?
#
loop_
_entity_poly.entity_id
_entity_poly.type
_entity_poly.pdbx_seq_one_letter_code
_entity_poly.pdbx_strand_id
1 'polypeptide(L)'
;MKRILLLFVALFGYLLPSLGQVTFKIDDFSDQYYGKVFIFDNTKPYCGGWVAVYDRKTNKELIRVDADEISYELHDNQMRSNIAEGPYGEHSVLFYSDFNFDGVKDFALMDGLHGWNHTPSFKIFLASGKGFKLSPELSELAHGNCGIFTIDNDDKTLNTLTRGAGTWYEVSTYMIEDNKPLLVNARKEDSCAPLYFTTINNLEGDKMVETHSTTIDLDDDNVTSIFTFYVDNKLKTIILYGLDDHTLHYALRNEEGLVEFYYPEIAANTQTDFTYSAKSNTLKFRTKDAEYSITDTPKFAGIIITTKGKTYRWKGKTDVRNESLAALLKKTYSNVTRIK
;
A
#
# COMPACT_ATOMS: atom_id res chain seq x y z
N MET A 1 26.83 15.55 65.69
CA MET A 1 25.47 15.22 65.11
C MET A 1 25.21 15.79 63.72
N LYS A 2 25.67 16.98 63.33
CA LYS A 2 25.42 17.55 62.01
C LYS A 2 26.07 16.80 60.79
N ARG A 3 27.20 16.12 61.00
CA ARG A 3 27.91 15.38 59.91
C ARG A 3 27.28 14.01 59.56
N ILE A 4 26.60 13.36 60.52
CA ILE A 4 25.93 12.08 60.31
C ILE A 4 24.61 12.26 59.53
N LEU A 5 23.94 13.39 59.72
CA LEU A 5 22.69 13.70 59.02
C LEU A 5 22.88 13.94 57.50
N LEU A 6 24.04 14.54 57.14
CA LEU A 6 24.40 14.78 55.72
C LEU A 6 24.72 13.45 54.95
N LEU A 7 25.30 12.46 55.65
CA LEU A 7 25.58 11.15 55.02
C LEU A 7 24.31 10.33 54.78
N PHE A 8 23.30 10.44 55.63
CA PHE A 8 22.01 9.78 55.45
C PHE A 8 21.20 10.37 54.31
N VAL A 9 21.24 11.67 54.09
CA VAL A 9 20.58 12.35 52.97
C VAL A 9 21.23 11.99 51.62
N ALA A 10 22.57 11.85 51.60
CA ALA A 10 23.30 11.45 50.39
C ALA A 10 23.06 9.97 50.03
N LEU A 11 22.86 9.06 50.99
CA LEU A 11 22.54 7.65 50.70
C LEU A 11 21.08 7.43 50.25
N PHE A 12 20.14 8.26 50.70
CA PHE A 12 18.74 8.19 50.26
C PHE A 12 18.52 8.79 48.87
N GLY A 13 19.39 9.70 48.42
CA GLY A 13 19.30 10.29 47.07
C GLY A 13 19.65 9.32 45.92
N TYR A 14 20.31 8.19 46.22
CA TYR A 14 20.66 7.18 45.22
C TYR A 14 19.65 6.03 45.08
N LEU A 15 18.55 6.03 45.84
CA LEU A 15 17.58 4.94 45.89
C LEU A 15 16.18 5.33 45.41
N LEU A 16 16.00 6.50 44.81
CA LEU A 16 14.74 6.78 44.14
C LEU A 16 14.77 6.03 42.79
N PRO A 17 13.94 4.98 42.59
CA PRO A 17 13.72 4.48 41.27
C PRO A 17 13.24 5.66 40.42
N SER A 18 13.82 5.85 39.25
CA SER A 18 13.31 6.82 38.27
C SER A 18 11.84 6.48 38.02
N LEU A 19 10.94 7.38 38.44
CA LEU A 19 9.51 7.25 38.27
C LEU A 19 9.23 7.26 36.76
N GLY A 20 9.20 6.12 36.13
CA GLY A 20 8.96 5.99 34.68
C GLY A 20 9.62 4.77 34.04
N GLN A 21 10.62 4.17 34.67
CA GLN A 21 11.24 2.95 34.16
C GLN A 21 10.34 1.74 34.41
N VAL A 22 10.14 0.93 33.38
CA VAL A 22 9.35 -0.30 33.48
C VAL A 22 10.02 -1.45 32.74
N THR A 23 9.87 -2.66 33.28
CA THR A 23 10.30 -3.88 32.61
C THR A 23 9.10 -4.82 32.46
N PHE A 24 8.87 -5.25 31.24
CA PHE A 24 7.89 -6.30 30.93
C PHE A 24 8.59 -7.61 30.63
N LYS A 25 7.92 -8.72 30.96
CA LYS A 25 8.32 -10.07 30.58
C LYS A 25 7.36 -10.59 29.52
N ILE A 26 7.91 -11.23 28.48
CA ILE A 26 7.15 -11.91 27.41
C ILE A 26 7.51 -13.40 27.50
N ASP A 27 6.56 -14.27 27.77
CA ASP A 27 6.83 -15.69 27.96
C ASP A 27 5.80 -16.64 27.34
N ASP A 28 5.06 -16.17 26.34
CA ASP A 28 3.98 -16.85 25.65
C ASP A 28 4.40 -17.54 24.33
N PHE A 29 5.69 -17.55 23.96
CA PHE A 29 6.13 -18.02 22.65
C PHE A 29 7.01 -19.28 22.67
N SER A 30 7.62 -19.64 23.81
CA SER A 30 8.57 -20.76 23.88
C SER A 30 8.74 -21.33 25.30
N ASP A 31 8.91 -22.64 25.39
CA ASP A 31 9.31 -23.32 26.64
C ASP A 31 10.81 -23.16 26.93
N GLN A 32 11.61 -22.80 25.93
CA GLN A 32 13.05 -22.67 26.02
C GLN A 32 13.51 -21.24 26.29
N TYR A 33 12.76 -20.25 25.79
CA TYR A 33 13.15 -18.84 25.82
C TYR A 33 12.09 -17.97 26.49
N TYR A 34 12.47 -16.79 26.92
CA TYR A 34 11.56 -15.72 27.31
C TYR A 34 12.15 -14.37 26.92
N GLY A 35 11.28 -13.39 26.66
CA GLY A 35 11.65 -12.01 26.33
C GLY A 35 11.60 -11.11 27.55
N LYS A 36 12.40 -10.04 27.52
CA LYS A 36 12.26 -8.86 28.38
C LYS A 36 12.27 -7.61 27.53
N VAL A 37 11.43 -6.67 27.92
CA VAL A 37 11.39 -5.31 27.35
C VAL A 37 11.61 -4.34 28.48
N PHE A 38 12.57 -3.46 28.31
CA PHE A 38 12.83 -2.37 29.24
C PHE A 38 12.57 -1.04 28.58
N ILE A 39 11.80 -0.17 29.22
CA ILE A 39 11.45 1.15 28.75
C ILE A 39 12.02 2.18 29.71
N PHE A 40 12.75 3.16 29.18
CA PHE A 40 13.43 4.16 29.97
C PHE A 40 12.48 5.12 30.70
N ASP A 41 11.32 5.43 30.08
CA ASP A 41 10.33 6.35 30.67
C ASP A 41 8.93 6.09 30.07
N ASN A 42 8.12 5.29 30.77
CA ASN A 42 6.77 4.94 30.33
C ASN A 42 5.73 6.07 30.53
N THR A 43 6.13 7.22 31.00
CA THR A 43 5.26 8.40 31.07
C THR A 43 5.20 9.16 29.74
N LYS A 44 6.07 8.81 28.80
CA LYS A 44 6.13 9.38 27.45
C LYS A 44 5.49 8.42 26.43
N PRO A 45 4.78 8.94 25.44
CA PRO A 45 4.12 8.10 24.43
C PRO A 45 5.11 7.32 23.56
N TYR A 46 6.31 7.88 23.34
CA TYR A 46 7.43 7.26 22.65
C TYR A 46 8.68 7.44 23.50
N CYS A 47 9.33 6.35 23.82
CA CYS A 47 10.53 6.36 24.62
C CYS A 47 11.44 5.19 24.26
N GLY A 48 12.72 5.42 24.25
CA GLY A 48 13.73 4.41 24.00
C GLY A 48 13.76 3.35 25.10
N GLY A 49 14.38 2.24 24.76
CA GLY A 49 14.53 1.10 25.65
C GLY A 49 15.37 0.01 25.00
N TRP A 50 15.10 -1.22 25.38
CA TRP A 50 15.67 -2.39 24.73
C TRP A 50 14.75 -3.59 24.80
N VAL A 51 14.89 -4.49 23.84
CA VAL A 51 14.24 -5.81 23.79
C VAL A 51 15.31 -6.88 23.84
N ALA A 52 15.16 -7.89 24.70
CA ALA A 52 16.14 -8.96 24.84
C ALA A 52 15.50 -10.33 25.03
N VAL A 53 16.19 -11.37 24.56
CA VAL A 53 15.82 -12.77 24.67
C VAL A 53 16.77 -13.48 25.61
N TYR A 54 16.23 -14.31 26.50
CA TYR A 54 16.95 -15.05 27.53
C TYR A 54 16.65 -16.56 27.42
N ASP A 55 17.65 -17.40 27.69
CA ASP A 55 17.47 -18.82 27.92
C ASP A 55 16.81 -19.07 29.28
N ARG A 56 15.72 -19.83 29.34
CA ARG A 56 14.95 -20.07 30.60
C ARG A 56 15.72 -20.87 31.65
N LYS A 57 16.58 -21.80 31.22
CA LYS A 57 17.30 -22.69 32.14
C LYS A 57 18.45 -21.98 32.84
N THR A 58 19.17 -21.20 32.06
CA THR A 58 20.43 -20.54 32.52
C THR A 58 20.24 -19.09 32.91
N ASN A 59 19.12 -18.46 32.54
CA ASN A 59 18.87 -17.03 32.63
C ASN A 59 19.92 -16.18 31.87
N LYS A 60 20.64 -16.80 30.93
CA LYS A 60 21.63 -16.11 30.12
C LYS A 60 20.92 -15.29 29.05
N GLU A 61 21.33 -14.03 28.89
CA GLU A 61 20.94 -13.21 27.78
C GLU A 61 21.58 -13.74 26.49
N LEU A 62 20.76 -13.95 25.46
CA LEU A 62 21.18 -14.49 24.16
C LEU A 62 21.27 -13.41 23.10
N ILE A 63 20.27 -12.50 23.10
CA ILE A 63 20.15 -11.41 22.13
C ILE A 63 19.66 -10.17 22.88
N ARG A 64 20.18 -9.01 22.53
CA ARG A 64 19.67 -7.71 22.94
C ARG A 64 19.69 -6.75 21.77
N VAL A 65 18.61 -6.00 21.63
CA VAL A 65 18.47 -4.90 20.67
C VAL A 65 18.07 -3.66 21.43
N ASP A 66 18.86 -2.61 21.31
CA ASP A 66 18.51 -1.28 21.77
C ASP A 66 17.56 -0.66 20.76
N ALA A 67 16.48 -0.04 21.24
CA ALA A 67 15.49 0.65 20.45
C ALA A 67 15.45 2.12 20.87
N ASP A 68 15.53 3.01 19.92
CA ASP A 68 15.42 4.45 20.16
C ASP A 68 14.00 4.87 20.53
N GLU A 69 13.01 4.15 20.01
CA GLU A 69 11.60 4.29 20.35
C GLU A 69 10.94 2.91 20.46
N ILE A 70 10.09 2.70 21.46
CA ILE A 70 9.29 1.49 21.63
C ILE A 70 7.83 1.87 21.70
N SER A 71 7.04 1.30 20.77
CA SER A 71 5.58 1.29 20.82
C SER A 71 5.11 -0.10 21.23
N TYR A 72 4.15 -0.19 22.15
CA TYR A 72 3.63 -1.46 22.61
C TYR A 72 2.19 -1.34 23.07
N GLU A 73 1.48 -2.47 22.99
CA GLU A 73 0.16 -2.64 23.57
C GLU A 73 0.18 -3.75 24.63
N LEU A 74 -0.73 -3.64 25.60
CA LEU A 74 -0.89 -4.63 26.64
C LEU A 74 -2.22 -5.36 26.48
N HIS A 75 -2.16 -6.68 26.37
CA HIS A 75 -3.32 -7.57 26.37
C HIS A 75 -3.45 -8.20 27.76
N ASP A 76 -4.54 -7.93 28.45
CA ASP A 76 -4.74 -8.35 29.86
C ASP A 76 -3.58 -7.92 30.79
N ASN A 77 -3.09 -6.70 30.63
CA ASN A 77 -1.92 -6.14 31.32
C ASN A 77 -0.60 -6.90 31.09
N GLN A 78 -0.49 -7.66 29.99
CA GLN A 78 0.71 -8.39 29.61
C GLN A 78 1.14 -8.01 28.20
N MET A 79 2.45 -7.91 27.97
CA MET A 79 3.00 -7.89 26.63
C MET A 79 2.94 -9.27 26.02
N ARG A 80 2.48 -9.35 24.76
CA ARG A 80 2.39 -10.60 24.00
C ARG A 80 3.36 -10.60 22.82
N SER A 81 3.82 -11.79 22.44
CA SER A 81 4.62 -12.00 21.23
C SER A 81 3.76 -12.29 20.02
N ASN A 82 4.34 -12.25 18.84
CA ASN A 82 3.75 -12.72 17.57
C ASN A 82 2.40 -12.06 17.19
N ILE A 83 2.09 -10.91 17.73
CA ILE A 83 0.94 -10.14 17.29
C ILE A 83 1.40 -9.27 16.13
N ALA A 84 0.71 -9.32 15.02
CA ALA A 84 0.85 -8.38 13.93
C ALA A 84 -0.54 -8.21 13.30
N GLU A 85 -0.99 -7.01 13.23
CA GLU A 85 -2.02 -6.61 12.30
C GLU A 85 -1.43 -5.64 11.32
N GLY A 86 -1.83 -4.89 10.68
CA GLY A 86 -1.32 -3.84 9.84
C GLY A 86 -2.46 -2.96 9.38
N PRO A 87 -2.18 -2.04 8.53
CA PRO A 87 -1.21 -0.99 8.66
C PRO A 87 -1.67 0.01 9.72
N TYR A 88 -0.80 0.30 10.63
CA TYR A 88 -0.87 1.26 11.74
C TYR A 88 -1.61 0.80 13.01
N GLY A 89 -2.18 -0.40 13.04
CA GLY A 89 -2.76 -1.01 14.23
C GLY A 89 -1.96 -2.22 14.68
N GLU A 90 -2.21 -2.71 15.87
CA GLU A 90 -1.55 -3.74 16.65
C GLU A 90 -0.12 -4.15 16.21
N HIS A 91 0.79 -4.27 17.09
CA HIS A 91 2.15 -4.75 16.83
C HIS A 91 2.65 -5.49 18.08
N SER A 92 3.68 -6.30 17.91
CA SER A 92 4.47 -6.82 19.01
C SER A 92 5.89 -6.30 18.93
N VAL A 93 6.59 -6.27 20.05
CA VAL A 93 8.02 -5.93 20.12
C VAL A 93 8.92 -7.13 19.88
N LEU A 94 8.35 -8.35 19.85
CA LEU A 94 9.05 -9.62 19.68
C LEU A 94 8.22 -10.60 18.86
N PHE A 95 8.85 -11.15 17.81
CA PHE A 95 8.32 -12.28 17.04
C PHE A 95 9.25 -13.47 17.13
N TYR A 96 8.67 -14.68 17.18
CA TYR A 96 9.38 -15.94 17.19
C TYR A 96 8.77 -16.88 16.16
N SER A 97 9.33 -16.88 14.96
CA SER A 97 8.83 -17.62 13.81
C SER A 97 9.97 -18.07 12.90
N ASP A 98 9.72 -19.00 12.00
CA ASP A 98 10.68 -19.45 11.00
C ASP A 98 10.65 -18.46 9.81
N PHE A 99 11.61 -17.53 9.76
CA PHE A 99 11.66 -16.49 8.74
C PHE A 99 12.40 -16.91 7.46
N ASN A 100 13.20 -17.97 7.53
CA ASN A 100 13.97 -18.48 6.40
C ASN A 100 13.48 -19.82 5.88
N PHE A 101 12.39 -20.38 6.47
CA PHE A 101 11.76 -21.65 6.10
C PHE A 101 12.66 -22.87 6.21
N ASP A 102 13.62 -22.86 7.14
CA ASP A 102 14.52 -23.97 7.41
C ASP A 102 13.99 -24.97 8.44
N GLY A 103 12.82 -24.71 9.02
CA GLY A 103 12.16 -25.54 10.04
C GLY A 103 12.57 -25.19 11.46
N VAL A 104 13.43 -24.18 11.67
CA VAL A 104 13.85 -23.71 12.99
C VAL A 104 13.33 -22.28 13.18
N LYS A 105 12.82 -21.99 14.38
CA LYS A 105 12.29 -20.65 14.65
C LYS A 105 13.38 -19.65 14.97
N ASP A 106 13.21 -18.47 14.45
CA ASP A 106 14.06 -17.29 14.51
C ASP A 106 13.46 -16.21 15.40
N PHE A 107 14.19 -15.12 15.64
CA PHE A 107 13.71 -13.96 16.37
C PHE A 107 13.68 -12.70 15.53
N ALA A 108 12.59 -11.92 15.65
CA ALA A 108 12.56 -10.52 15.29
C ALA A 108 12.35 -9.69 16.55
N LEU A 109 13.24 -8.72 16.79
CA LEU A 109 13.19 -7.82 17.94
C LEU A 109 13.09 -6.38 17.45
N MET A 110 12.14 -5.62 18.00
CA MET A 110 11.95 -4.21 17.67
C MET A 110 13.21 -3.40 17.96
N ASP A 111 13.64 -2.57 17.02
CA ASP A 111 14.79 -1.67 17.15
C ASP A 111 14.41 -0.18 17.02
N GLY A 112 13.13 0.10 16.77
CA GLY A 112 12.60 1.46 16.70
C GLY A 112 11.29 1.53 15.90
N LEU A 113 10.95 2.75 15.50
CA LEU A 113 9.78 3.08 14.68
C LEU A 113 10.24 3.64 13.33
N HIS A 114 11.10 2.92 12.63
CA HIS A 114 11.72 3.36 11.37
C HIS A 114 10.92 2.98 10.13
N GLY A 115 9.78 2.29 10.29
CA GLY A 115 8.89 1.94 9.21
C GLY A 115 8.09 3.13 8.67
N TRP A 116 7.39 2.91 7.56
CA TRP A 116 6.51 3.93 6.97
C TRP A 116 5.46 4.41 7.98
N ASN A 117 5.25 5.72 8.04
CA ASN A 117 4.34 6.37 8.97
C ASN A 117 4.61 6.02 10.45
N HIS A 118 5.90 5.92 10.81
CA HIS A 118 6.31 5.66 12.19
C HIS A 118 5.86 4.28 12.71
N THR A 119 5.83 3.29 11.81
CA THR A 119 5.55 1.91 12.19
C THR A 119 6.80 1.20 12.71
N PRO A 120 6.64 0.12 13.49
CA PRO A 120 7.76 -0.63 14.05
C PRO A 120 8.70 -1.21 12.99
N SER A 121 9.98 -1.19 13.31
CA SER A 121 11.06 -1.85 12.59
C SER A 121 11.73 -2.90 13.46
N PHE A 122 12.42 -3.89 12.83
CA PHE A 122 12.92 -5.05 13.55
C PHE A 122 14.30 -5.48 13.05
N LYS A 123 15.11 -5.96 13.98
CA LYS A 123 16.29 -6.77 13.68
C LYS A 123 15.94 -8.25 13.72
N ILE A 124 16.28 -8.95 12.66
CA ILE A 124 16.00 -10.36 12.47
C ILE A 124 17.25 -11.19 12.81
N PHE A 125 17.09 -12.20 13.65
CA PHE A 125 18.15 -13.09 14.08
C PHE A 125 17.78 -14.52 13.74
N LEU A 126 18.48 -15.10 12.77
CA LEU A 126 18.29 -16.48 12.36
C LEU A 126 18.95 -17.46 13.35
N ALA A 127 18.26 -18.55 13.61
CA ALA A 127 18.79 -19.65 14.41
C ALA A 127 20.02 -20.27 13.70
N SER A 128 21.03 -20.57 14.47
CA SER A 128 22.22 -21.27 14.00
C SER A 128 22.68 -22.27 15.05
N GLY A 129 23.39 -23.31 14.69
CA GLY A 129 23.76 -24.42 15.58
C GLY A 129 24.43 -24.04 16.92
N LYS A 130 24.77 -22.76 17.13
CA LYS A 130 25.37 -22.23 18.37
C LYS A 130 24.60 -21.05 18.98
N GLY A 131 23.39 -20.75 18.50
CA GLY A 131 22.58 -19.62 18.98
C GLY A 131 21.90 -18.88 17.83
N PHE A 132 21.88 -17.57 17.90
CA PHE A 132 21.19 -16.74 16.90
C PHE A 132 22.17 -15.76 16.27
N LYS A 133 22.04 -15.57 14.96
CA LYS A 133 22.89 -14.67 14.18
C LYS A 133 22.04 -13.61 13.48
N LEU A 134 22.42 -12.36 13.59
CA LEU A 134 21.78 -11.25 12.87
C LEU A 134 21.82 -11.52 11.35
N SER A 135 20.64 -11.39 10.71
CA SER A 135 20.50 -11.35 9.26
C SER A 135 20.29 -9.89 8.83
N PRO A 136 21.32 -9.25 8.24
CA PRO A 136 21.18 -7.89 7.77
C PRO A 136 20.12 -7.73 6.69
N GLU A 137 20.05 -8.69 5.75
CA GLU A 137 19.16 -8.64 4.59
C GLU A 137 17.69 -8.77 5.00
N LEU A 138 17.36 -9.67 5.92
CA LEU A 138 15.99 -9.78 6.46
C LEU A 138 15.65 -8.61 7.39
N SER A 139 16.64 -8.07 8.09
CA SER A 139 16.44 -6.86 8.91
C SER A 139 16.15 -5.64 8.03
N GLU A 140 16.84 -5.49 6.89
CA GLU A 140 16.55 -4.47 5.89
C GLU A 140 15.11 -4.58 5.40
N LEU A 141 14.63 -5.81 5.15
CA LEU A 141 13.25 -6.06 4.73
C LEU A 141 12.21 -5.68 5.81
N ALA A 142 12.58 -5.73 7.08
CA ALA A 142 11.74 -5.33 8.21
C ALA A 142 11.88 -3.82 8.57
N HIS A 143 12.56 -3.04 7.73
CA HIS A 143 12.71 -1.59 7.83
C HIS A 143 12.02 -0.90 6.64
N GLY A 144 11.55 0.33 6.83
CA GLY A 144 11.01 1.16 5.75
C GLY A 144 9.63 0.77 5.21
N ASN A 145 9.08 -0.36 5.65
CA ASN A 145 7.75 -0.87 5.28
C ASN A 145 6.69 -0.49 6.34
N CYS A 146 5.45 -0.90 6.12
CA CYS A 146 4.36 -0.68 7.09
C CYS A 146 4.37 -1.72 8.22
N GLY A 147 5.50 -1.85 8.92
CA GLY A 147 5.76 -2.85 9.96
C GLY A 147 6.54 -4.06 9.45
N ILE A 148 6.57 -5.13 10.24
CA ILE A 148 7.22 -6.38 9.85
C ILE A 148 6.47 -7.05 8.69
N PHE A 149 7.20 -7.75 7.84
CA PHE A 149 6.62 -8.56 6.76
C PHE A 149 5.72 -9.70 7.31
N THR A 150 4.74 -10.11 6.53
CA THR A 150 3.93 -11.30 6.81
C THR A 150 4.58 -12.56 6.25
N ILE A 151 4.32 -13.70 6.90
CA ILE A 151 4.86 -15.00 6.50
C ILE A 151 3.74 -15.82 5.88
N ASP A 152 3.94 -16.28 4.66
CA ASP A 152 3.12 -17.31 4.03
C ASP A 152 3.86 -18.64 4.10
N ASN A 153 3.37 -19.53 4.99
CA ASN A 153 3.99 -20.84 5.19
C ASN A 153 3.66 -21.84 4.09
N ASP A 154 2.55 -21.66 3.39
CA ASP A 154 2.12 -22.56 2.31
C ASP A 154 2.99 -22.34 1.07
N ASP A 155 3.19 -21.09 0.68
CA ASP A 155 4.01 -20.73 -0.47
C ASP A 155 5.49 -20.48 -0.10
N LYS A 156 5.83 -20.50 1.20
CA LYS A 156 7.16 -20.19 1.74
C LYS A 156 7.68 -18.83 1.25
N THR A 157 6.87 -17.80 1.45
CA THR A 157 7.19 -16.43 1.06
C THR A 157 7.04 -15.45 2.21
N LEU A 158 7.78 -14.35 2.10
CA LEU A 158 7.62 -13.17 2.94
C LEU A 158 6.98 -12.06 2.13
N ASN A 159 5.99 -11.38 2.69
CA ASN A 159 5.30 -10.30 2.01
C ASN A 159 5.45 -8.99 2.79
N THR A 160 5.91 -7.94 2.12
CA THR A 160 6.00 -6.59 2.66
C THR A 160 4.88 -5.72 2.12
N LEU A 161 4.45 -4.75 2.92
CA LEU A 161 3.55 -3.70 2.49
C LEU A 161 4.25 -2.36 2.64
N THR A 162 4.36 -1.62 1.53
CA THR A 162 4.87 -0.25 1.49
C THR A 162 3.76 0.70 1.06
N ARG A 163 3.72 1.90 1.62
CA ARG A 163 2.82 2.97 1.18
C ARG A 163 3.63 4.24 0.92
N GLY A 164 3.16 5.05 -0.02
CA GLY A 164 3.71 6.38 -0.25
C GLY A 164 2.81 7.50 0.25
N ALA A 165 3.33 8.72 0.22
CA ALA A 165 2.52 9.91 0.41
C ALA A 165 1.50 9.99 -0.73
N GLY A 166 0.20 9.88 -0.42
CA GLY A 166 -0.88 9.88 -1.39
C GLY A 166 -1.64 8.56 -1.44
N THR A 167 -1.94 8.11 -2.64
CA THR A 167 -2.94 7.06 -2.91
C THR A 167 -2.33 5.73 -3.34
N TRP A 168 -1.00 5.58 -3.30
CA TRP A 168 -0.37 4.35 -3.74
C TRP A 168 0.10 3.44 -2.60
N TYR A 169 0.08 2.16 -2.85
CA TYR A 169 0.72 1.13 -2.03
C TYR A 169 1.38 0.07 -2.92
N GLU A 170 2.33 -0.65 -2.34
CA GLU A 170 3.02 -1.76 -2.99
C GLU A 170 3.09 -2.95 -2.04
N VAL A 171 2.70 -4.10 -2.54
CA VAL A 171 2.92 -5.40 -1.89
C VAL A 171 4.04 -6.10 -2.64
N SER A 172 5.11 -6.44 -1.94
CA SER A 172 6.24 -7.16 -2.52
C SER A 172 6.38 -8.53 -1.87
N THR A 173 6.54 -9.57 -2.69
CA THR A 173 6.67 -10.97 -2.28
C THR A 173 8.10 -11.44 -2.51
N TYR A 174 8.66 -12.08 -1.50
CA TYR A 174 10.03 -12.58 -1.51
C TYR A 174 10.07 -14.08 -1.21
N MET A 175 10.80 -14.83 -1.99
CA MET A 175 11.28 -16.17 -1.62
C MET A 175 12.58 -16.06 -0.84
N ILE A 176 12.94 -17.11 -0.09
CA ILE A 176 14.20 -17.15 0.63
C ILE A 176 15.16 -18.14 -0.05
N GLU A 177 16.29 -17.62 -0.50
CA GLU A 177 17.39 -18.41 -1.06
C GLU A 177 18.67 -18.14 -0.27
N ASP A 178 19.34 -19.18 0.22
CA ASP A 178 20.59 -19.07 1.02
C ASP A 178 20.47 -18.08 2.20
N ASN A 179 19.32 -18.09 2.89
CA ASN A 179 18.97 -17.17 3.99
C ASN A 179 18.84 -15.69 3.58
N LYS A 180 18.60 -15.40 2.30
CA LYS A 180 18.42 -14.06 1.77
C LYS A 180 17.10 -13.91 1.04
N PRO A 181 16.43 -12.77 1.16
CA PRO A 181 15.21 -12.50 0.41
C PRO A 181 15.53 -12.26 -1.07
N LEU A 182 14.84 -12.99 -1.93
CA LEU A 182 14.81 -12.79 -3.38
C LEU A 182 13.43 -12.25 -3.77
N LEU A 183 13.36 -11.05 -4.32
CA LEU A 183 12.11 -10.47 -4.81
C LEU A 183 11.60 -11.30 -6.00
N VAL A 184 10.37 -11.83 -5.89
CA VAL A 184 9.74 -12.61 -6.96
C VAL A 184 8.53 -11.93 -7.56
N ASN A 185 7.85 -11.10 -6.80
CA ASN A 185 6.72 -10.30 -7.27
C ASN A 185 6.68 -8.95 -6.54
N ALA A 186 6.35 -7.88 -7.24
CA ALA A 186 5.96 -6.61 -6.64
C ALA A 186 4.74 -6.07 -7.39
N ARG A 187 3.65 -5.82 -6.64
CA ARG A 187 2.42 -5.22 -7.15
C ARG A 187 2.21 -3.86 -6.53
N LYS A 188 2.38 -2.84 -7.35
CA LYS A 188 2.08 -1.46 -6.99
C LYS A 188 0.72 -1.05 -7.53
N GLU A 189 -0.10 -0.46 -6.66
CA GLU A 189 -1.35 0.18 -7.05
C GLU A 189 -1.31 1.66 -6.72
N ASP A 190 -1.76 2.48 -7.66
CA ASP A 190 -1.90 3.92 -7.52
C ASP A 190 -3.32 4.31 -7.94
N SER A 191 -4.02 5.05 -7.10
CA SER A 191 -5.39 5.47 -7.38
C SER A 191 -5.46 6.96 -7.65
N CYS A 192 -6.11 7.31 -8.76
CA CYS A 192 -6.58 8.65 -9.04
C CYS A 192 -8.05 8.50 -9.45
N ALA A 193 -8.91 8.35 -8.43
CA ALA A 193 -10.32 8.03 -8.64
C ALA A 193 -10.93 8.84 -9.78
N PRO A 194 -11.69 8.19 -10.65
CA PRO A 194 -12.12 6.79 -10.62
C PRO A 194 -11.14 5.81 -11.31
N LEU A 195 -9.95 6.23 -11.70
CA LEU A 195 -8.95 5.38 -12.35
C LEU A 195 -7.98 4.76 -11.33
N TYR A 196 -7.68 3.48 -11.52
CA TYR A 196 -6.75 2.71 -10.72
C TYR A 196 -5.65 2.15 -11.63
N PHE A 197 -4.40 2.46 -11.32
CA PHE A 197 -3.22 2.06 -12.08
C PHE A 197 -2.49 0.97 -11.33
N THR A 198 -2.31 -0.17 -11.98
CA THR A 198 -1.58 -1.31 -11.41
C THR A 198 -0.31 -1.55 -12.21
N THR A 199 0.81 -1.60 -11.51
CA THR A 199 2.09 -2.07 -12.06
C THR A 199 2.46 -3.36 -11.36
N ILE A 200 2.75 -4.40 -12.13
CA ILE A 200 3.18 -5.70 -11.61
C ILE A 200 4.55 -6.02 -12.19
N ASN A 201 5.50 -6.31 -11.30
CA ASN A 201 6.82 -6.82 -11.62
C ASN A 201 6.86 -8.30 -11.21
N ASN A 202 7.07 -9.20 -12.15
CA ASN A 202 7.21 -10.64 -11.91
C ASN A 202 8.62 -11.10 -12.26
N LEU A 203 9.19 -11.98 -11.44
CA LEU A 203 10.43 -12.65 -11.78
C LEU A 203 10.17 -13.77 -12.80
N GLU A 204 10.68 -13.62 -14.03
CA GLU A 204 10.62 -14.60 -15.10
C GLU A 204 12.05 -15.06 -15.44
N GLY A 205 12.42 -16.25 -14.97
CA GLY A 205 13.82 -16.68 -14.98
C GLY A 205 14.66 -15.76 -14.10
N ASP A 206 15.65 -15.09 -14.68
CA ASP A 206 16.58 -14.19 -13.95
C ASP A 206 16.23 -12.70 -14.15
N LYS A 207 15.02 -12.36 -14.65
CA LYS A 207 14.66 -11.00 -14.99
C LYS A 207 13.30 -10.62 -14.41
N MET A 208 13.24 -9.41 -13.86
CA MET A 208 11.96 -8.79 -13.52
C MET A 208 11.28 -8.30 -14.80
N VAL A 209 10.05 -8.75 -15.04
CA VAL A 209 9.18 -8.33 -16.17
C VAL A 209 8.07 -7.46 -15.63
N GLU A 210 8.01 -6.23 -16.13
CA GLU A 210 7.02 -5.24 -15.72
C GLU A 210 5.82 -5.23 -16.66
N THR A 211 4.62 -5.21 -16.08
CA THR A 211 3.35 -5.05 -16.78
C THR A 211 2.51 -3.95 -16.14
N HIS A 212 1.73 -3.24 -16.96
CA HIS A 212 0.86 -2.17 -16.51
C HIS A 212 -0.58 -2.44 -16.92
N SER A 213 -1.50 -2.09 -16.05
CA SER A 213 -2.93 -2.10 -16.35
C SER A 213 -3.63 -0.92 -15.69
N THR A 214 -4.76 -0.52 -16.27
CA THR A 214 -5.61 0.53 -15.73
C THR A 214 -7.04 0.02 -15.68
N THR A 215 -7.73 0.23 -14.56
CA THR A 215 -9.16 -0.05 -14.41
C THR A 215 -9.92 1.22 -14.07
N ILE A 216 -11.24 1.19 -14.18
CA ILE A 216 -12.11 2.30 -13.83
C ILE A 216 -13.25 1.81 -12.94
N ASP A 217 -13.45 2.49 -11.82
CA ASP A 217 -14.63 2.32 -10.96
C ASP A 217 -15.68 3.36 -11.35
N LEU A 218 -16.80 2.88 -11.90
CA LEU A 218 -17.92 3.73 -12.29
C LEU A 218 -18.98 3.86 -11.19
N ASP A 219 -18.82 3.13 -10.10
CA ASP A 219 -19.69 3.17 -8.92
C ASP A 219 -19.14 4.14 -7.85
N ASP A 220 -17.98 4.78 -8.11
CA ASP A 220 -17.44 5.84 -7.25
C ASP A 220 -18.43 6.99 -7.11
N ASP A 221 -18.61 7.49 -5.88
CA ASP A 221 -19.60 8.54 -5.53
C ASP A 221 -19.40 9.85 -6.32
N ASN A 222 -18.19 10.11 -6.80
CA ASN A 222 -17.85 11.31 -7.58
C ASN A 222 -18.09 11.14 -9.09
N VAL A 223 -18.50 9.94 -9.53
CA VAL A 223 -18.71 9.60 -10.94
C VAL A 223 -20.18 9.69 -11.32
N THR A 224 -20.46 10.40 -12.40
CA THR A 224 -21.78 10.41 -13.03
C THR A 224 -21.67 9.84 -14.44
N SER A 225 -22.30 8.71 -14.72
CA SER A 225 -22.41 8.17 -16.09
C SER A 225 -23.17 9.15 -16.97
N ILE A 226 -22.65 9.44 -18.17
CA ILE A 226 -23.25 10.38 -19.12
C ILE A 226 -23.71 9.65 -20.37
N PHE A 227 -22.87 8.78 -20.94
CA PHE A 227 -23.18 8.03 -22.12
C PHE A 227 -22.24 6.85 -22.28
N THR A 228 -22.77 5.64 -22.35
CA THR A 228 -21.98 4.43 -22.49
C THR A 228 -22.57 3.57 -23.61
N PHE A 229 -21.72 3.01 -24.45
CA PHE A 229 -22.13 2.05 -25.48
C PHE A 229 -21.03 1.03 -25.79
N TYR A 230 -21.47 -0.16 -26.15
CA TYR A 230 -20.60 -1.26 -26.55
C TYR A 230 -20.39 -1.33 -28.06
N VAL A 231 -19.16 -1.57 -28.49
CA VAL A 231 -18.75 -1.73 -29.90
C VAL A 231 -18.42 -3.21 -30.17
N ASP A 232 -19.39 -3.96 -30.61
CA ASP A 232 -19.36 -5.43 -30.73
C ASP A 232 -18.15 -5.94 -31.55
N ASN A 233 -17.94 -5.39 -32.75
CA ASN A 233 -16.88 -5.83 -33.66
C ASN A 233 -15.46 -5.40 -33.19
N LYS A 234 -15.36 -4.79 -32.04
CA LYS A 234 -14.09 -4.36 -31.39
C LYS A 234 -13.95 -4.89 -29.99
N LEU A 235 -15.03 -5.46 -29.43
CA LEU A 235 -15.07 -5.95 -28.07
C LEU A 235 -14.65 -4.84 -27.07
N LYS A 236 -15.18 -3.62 -27.29
CA LYS A 236 -14.81 -2.42 -26.54
C LYS A 236 -16.04 -1.71 -25.99
N THR A 237 -15.93 -1.12 -24.83
CA THR A 237 -16.93 -0.22 -24.26
C THR A 237 -16.39 1.20 -24.27
N ILE A 238 -17.17 2.12 -24.84
CA ILE A 238 -16.91 3.56 -24.77
C ILE A 238 -17.71 4.14 -23.63
N ILE A 239 -17.05 4.89 -22.78
CA ILE A 239 -17.60 5.44 -21.55
C ILE A 239 -17.34 6.94 -21.54
N LEU A 240 -18.41 7.73 -21.40
CA LEU A 240 -18.36 9.15 -21.06
C LEU A 240 -18.91 9.33 -19.66
N TYR A 241 -18.18 10.00 -18.81
CA TYR A 241 -18.55 10.21 -17.41
C TYR A 241 -18.16 11.62 -16.96
N GLY A 242 -18.94 12.15 -16.04
CA GLY A 242 -18.62 13.37 -15.31
C GLY A 242 -17.89 13.01 -14.02
N LEU A 243 -16.90 13.79 -13.65
CA LEU A 243 -16.20 13.71 -12.38
C LEU A 243 -16.53 14.96 -11.55
N ASP A 244 -16.95 14.74 -10.29
CA ASP A 244 -17.37 15.79 -9.33
C ASP A 244 -18.46 16.73 -9.88
N ASP A 245 -19.25 16.29 -10.86
CA ASP A 245 -20.17 17.11 -11.64
C ASP A 245 -19.51 18.36 -12.28
N HIS A 246 -18.19 18.38 -12.38
CA HIS A 246 -17.39 19.52 -12.80
C HIS A 246 -16.71 19.34 -14.16
N THR A 247 -16.12 18.17 -14.40
CA THR A 247 -15.38 17.87 -15.64
C THR A 247 -15.92 16.64 -16.35
N LEU A 248 -15.87 16.65 -17.69
CA LEU A 248 -16.24 15.51 -18.53
C LEU A 248 -15.00 14.68 -18.85
N HIS A 249 -15.14 13.37 -18.84
CA HIS A 249 -14.09 12.42 -19.14
C HIS A 249 -14.55 11.33 -20.11
N TYR A 250 -13.59 10.73 -20.79
CA TYR A 250 -13.75 9.64 -21.72
C TYR A 250 -12.85 8.48 -21.30
N ALA A 251 -13.37 7.24 -21.39
CA ALA A 251 -12.58 6.03 -21.26
C ALA A 251 -12.97 5.01 -22.35
N LEU A 252 -11.98 4.28 -22.85
CA LEU A 252 -12.14 3.12 -23.72
C LEU A 252 -11.74 1.88 -22.95
N ARG A 253 -12.67 0.98 -22.69
CA ARG A 253 -12.48 -0.25 -21.90
C ARG A 253 -12.61 -1.49 -22.78
N ASN A 254 -11.72 -2.47 -22.61
CA ASN A 254 -11.79 -3.78 -23.29
C ASN A 254 -12.75 -4.74 -22.55
N GLU A 255 -12.92 -5.97 -23.06
CA GLU A 255 -13.77 -7.00 -22.45
C GLU A 255 -13.28 -7.50 -21.09
N GLU A 256 -11.97 -7.43 -20.84
CA GLU A 256 -11.36 -7.80 -19.57
C GLU A 256 -11.57 -6.75 -18.47
N GLY A 257 -12.21 -5.62 -18.81
CA GLY A 257 -12.44 -4.52 -17.89
C GLY A 257 -11.29 -3.51 -17.82
N LEU A 258 -10.23 -3.69 -18.63
CA LEU A 258 -9.08 -2.80 -18.63
C LEU A 258 -9.31 -1.57 -19.50
N VAL A 259 -8.90 -0.41 -19.00
CA VAL A 259 -8.93 0.87 -19.72
C VAL A 259 -7.69 0.95 -20.62
N GLU A 260 -7.92 0.94 -21.92
CA GLU A 260 -6.87 1.05 -22.93
C GLU A 260 -6.53 2.51 -23.30
N PHE A 261 -7.47 3.40 -23.08
CA PHE A 261 -7.30 4.83 -23.35
C PHE A 261 -8.29 5.64 -22.50
N TYR A 262 -7.85 6.75 -21.97
CA TYR A 262 -8.68 7.73 -21.25
C TYR A 262 -8.30 9.15 -21.66
N TYR A 263 -9.26 10.09 -21.49
CA TYR A 263 -9.07 11.49 -21.85
C TYR A 263 -10.02 12.39 -21.03
N PRO A 264 -9.61 13.60 -20.59
CA PRO A 264 -8.25 14.12 -20.67
C PRO A 264 -7.29 13.38 -19.74
N GLU A 265 -5.98 13.55 -19.94
CA GLU A 265 -4.98 13.07 -18.98
C GLU A 265 -5.19 13.79 -17.63
N ILE A 266 -5.03 13.07 -16.52
CA ILE A 266 -5.38 13.52 -15.16
C ILE A 266 -4.69 14.84 -14.76
N ALA A 267 -3.55 15.16 -15.33
CA ALA A 267 -2.77 16.37 -15.06
C ALA A 267 -3.14 17.58 -15.95
N ALA A 268 -4.15 17.48 -16.83
CA ALA A 268 -4.47 18.55 -17.77
C ALA A 268 -5.19 19.72 -17.09
N ASN A 269 -4.52 20.84 -16.96
CA ASN A 269 -5.08 22.11 -16.50
C ASN A 269 -6.13 22.66 -17.47
N THR A 270 -7.35 22.88 -17.00
CA THR A 270 -8.34 23.95 -17.36
C THR A 270 -8.42 24.42 -18.84
N GLN A 271 -8.04 23.65 -19.84
CA GLN A 271 -8.34 23.94 -21.24
C GLN A 271 -9.64 23.27 -21.65
N THR A 272 -10.30 23.82 -22.66
CA THR A 272 -11.50 23.21 -23.24
C THR A 272 -11.09 21.93 -23.97
N ASP A 273 -11.38 20.78 -23.35
CA ASP A 273 -10.97 19.49 -23.88
C ASP A 273 -11.98 18.94 -24.89
N PHE A 274 -13.27 19.29 -24.70
CA PHE A 274 -14.37 18.78 -25.52
C PHE A 274 -15.15 19.90 -26.20
N THR A 275 -15.65 19.58 -27.40
CA THR A 275 -16.60 20.43 -28.12
C THR A 275 -17.87 19.63 -28.41
N TYR A 276 -19.01 20.10 -27.89
CA TYR A 276 -20.31 19.45 -28.09
C TYR A 276 -21.20 20.29 -29.04
N SER A 277 -21.70 19.64 -30.10
CA SER A 277 -22.69 20.21 -31.02
C SER A 277 -24.08 19.63 -30.74
N ALA A 278 -24.99 20.47 -30.26
CA ALA A 278 -26.40 20.08 -30.02
C ALA A 278 -27.13 19.72 -31.33
N LYS A 279 -26.85 20.42 -32.42
CA LYS A 279 -27.49 20.22 -33.72
C LYS A 279 -27.24 18.82 -34.30
N SER A 280 -26.01 18.32 -34.16
CA SER A 280 -25.60 16.99 -34.67
C SER A 280 -25.58 15.90 -33.58
N ASN A 281 -25.84 16.27 -32.31
CA ASN A 281 -25.67 15.44 -31.12
C ASN A 281 -24.31 14.71 -31.16
N THR A 282 -23.23 15.50 -31.28
CA THR A 282 -21.87 14.99 -31.48
C THR A 282 -20.91 15.67 -30.51
N LEU A 283 -20.12 14.88 -29.78
CA LEU A 283 -19.03 15.31 -28.92
C LEU A 283 -17.70 15.06 -29.65
N LYS A 284 -16.82 16.04 -29.66
CA LYS A 284 -15.49 15.95 -30.27
C LYS A 284 -14.42 16.28 -29.28
N PHE A 285 -13.29 15.60 -29.42
CA PHE A 285 -12.05 15.94 -28.75
C PHE A 285 -10.85 15.54 -29.61
N ARG A 286 -9.69 16.05 -29.26
CA ARG A 286 -8.46 15.79 -30.00
C ARG A 286 -7.31 15.50 -29.04
N THR A 287 -6.53 14.48 -29.39
CA THR A 287 -5.21 14.24 -28.81
C THR A 287 -4.13 14.74 -29.79
N LYS A 288 -2.86 14.61 -29.40
CA LYS A 288 -1.73 14.91 -30.29
C LYS A 288 -1.78 14.12 -31.60
N ASP A 289 -2.27 12.87 -31.56
CA ASP A 289 -2.17 11.91 -32.65
C ASP A 289 -3.51 11.61 -33.34
N ALA A 290 -4.64 11.99 -32.77
CA ALA A 290 -5.95 11.63 -33.32
C ALA A 290 -7.07 12.62 -32.94
N GLU A 291 -8.07 12.68 -33.84
CA GLU A 291 -9.36 13.32 -33.60
C GLU A 291 -10.43 12.28 -33.34
N TYR A 292 -11.26 12.54 -32.35
CA TYR A 292 -12.35 11.67 -31.92
C TYR A 292 -13.68 12.40 -32.07
N SER A 293 -14.69 11.70 -32.60
CA SER A 293 -16.03 12.24 -32.78
C SER A 293 -17.05 11.20 -32.37
N ILE A 294 -17.69 11.38 -31.20
CA ILE A 294 -18.72 10.52 -30.66
C ILE A 294 -20.07 11.10 -31.06
N THR A 295 -20.91 10.30 -31.71
CA THR A 295 -22.21 10.72 -32.21
C THR A 295 -23.29 9.81 -31.67
N ASP A 296 -24.42 10.40 -31.24
CA ASP A 296 -25.61 9.69 -30.78
C ASP A 296 -26.84 10.24 -31.49
N THR A 297 -27.16 9.64 -32.64
CA THR A 297 -28.33 9.96 -33.43
C THR A 297 -29.15 8.70 -33.74
N PRO A 298 -30.43 8.81 -34.14
CA PRO A 298 -31.22 7.65 -34.54
C PRO A 298 -30.62 6.85 -35.70
N LYS A 299 -29.81 7.48 -36.55
CA LYS A 299 -29.16 6.84 -37.71
C LYS A 299 -27.80 6.22 -37.38
N PHE A 300 -27.10 6.77 -36.40
CA PHE A 300 -25.76 6.34 -36.02
C PHE A 300 -25.46 6.72 -34.57
N ALA A 301 -25.20 5.70 -33.75
CA ALA A 301 -24.55 5.84 -32.47
C ALA A 301 -23.18 5.17 -32.53
N GLY A 302 -22.12 5.89 -32.14
CA GLY A 302 -20.77 5.33 -32.24
C GLY A 302 -19.69 6.39 -32.20
N ILE A 303 -18.46 5.98 -32.53
CA ILE A 303 -17.28 6.83 -32.55
C ILE A 303 -16.58 6.79 -33.91
N ILE A 304 -16.11 7.94 -34.35
CA ILE A 304 -15.23 8.09 -35.53
C ILE A 304 -13.88 8.58 -35.02
N ILE A 305 -12.82 7.87 -35.37
CA ILE A 305 -11.44 8.17 -34.97
C ILE A 305 -10.65 8.46 -36.26
N THR A 306 -10.04 9.63 -36.33
CA THR A 306 -9.18 10.02 -37.47
C THR A 306 -7.76 10.20 -36.98
N THR A 307 -6.84 9.39 -37.48
CA THR A 307 -5.42 9.43 -37.12
C THR A 307 -4.55 9.12 -38.34
N LYS A 308 -3.43 9.84 -38.50
CA LYS A 308 -2.45 9.66 -39.60
C LYS A 308 -3.13 9.53 -40.97
N GLY A 309 -4.15 10.36 -41.25
CA GLY A 309 -4.90 10.37 -42.53
C GLY A 309 -5.85 9.18 -42.74
N LYS A 310 -6.01 8.27 -41.78
CA LYS A 310 -6.96 7.16 -41.82
C LYS A 310 -8.14 7.45 -40.89
N THR A 311 -9.33 7.06 -41.33
CA THR A 311 -10.57 7.19 -40.54
C THR A 311 -11.14 5.83 -40.21
N TYR A 312 -11.38 5.60 -38.93
CA TYR A 312 -12.01 4.42 -38.39
C TYR A 312 -13.40 4.78 -37.90
N ARG A 313 -14.40 3.97 -38.23
CA ARG A 313 -15.79 4.16 -37.85
C ARG A 313 -16.28 2.95 -37.05
N TRP A 314 -16.50 3.11 -35.77
CA TRP A 314 -16.97 2.08 -34.88
C TRP A 314 -18.43 2.36 -34.51
N LYS A 315 -19.31 1.44 -34.88
CA LYS A 315 -20.75 1.52 -34.60
C LYS A 315 -21.04 0.86 -33.24
N GLY A 316 -21.74 1.57 -32.39
CA GLY A 316 -22.22 1.04 -31.12
C GLY A 316 -23.48 0.20 -31.29
N LYS A 317 -23.70 -0.77 -30.42
CA LYS A 317 -24.98 -1.47 -30.29
C LYS A 317 -26.00 -0.51 -29.67
N THR A 318 -27.16 -0.40 -30.28
CA THR A 318 -28.22 0.50 -29.84
C THR A 318 -29.07 -0.04 -28.69
N ASP A 319 -29.03 -1.34 -28.48
CA ASP A 319 -29.77 -2.09 -27.46
C ASP A 319 -29.00 -2.20 -26.11
N VAL A 320 -27.71 -1.87 -26.10
CA VAL A 320 -26.83 -1.93 -24.92
C VAL A 320 -26.21 -0.56 -24.60
N ARG A 321 -26.94 0.51 -24.92
CA ARG A 321 -26.50 1.85 -24.55
C ARG A 321 -27.22 2.32 -23.29
N ASN A 322 -26.48 2.90 -22.37
CA ASN A 322 -27.06 3.61 -21.24
C ASN A 322 -27.03 5.11 -21.52
N GLU A 323 -28.16 5.74 -21.31
CA GLU A 323 -28.37 7.20 -21.42
C GLU A 323 -28.19 7.75 -22.86
N SER A 324 -28.01 9.04 -22.98
CA SER A 324 -27.88 9.74 -24.26
C SER A 324 -26.89 10.88 -24.15
N LEU A 325 -26.11 11.09 -25.20
CA LEU A 325 -25.21 12.22 -25.32
C LEU A 325 -25.92 13.60 -25.15
N ALA A 326 -27.25 13.63 -25.37
CA ALA A 326 -28.08 14.80 -25.11
C ALA A 326 -28.14 15.19 -23.62
N ALA A 327 -27.73 14.34 -22.68
CA ALA A 327 -27.54 14.70 -21.28
C ALA A 327 -26.61 15.89 -21.09
N LEU A 328 -25.63 16.07 -22.01
CA LEU A 328 -24.73 17.24 -22.05
C LEU A 328 -25.45 18.58 -22.27
N LEU A 329 -26.72 18.59 -22.67
CA LEU A 329 -27.53 19.82 -22.72
C LEU A 329 -27.97 20.27 -21.32
N LYS A 330 -28.13 19.34 -20.40
CA LYS A 330 -28.67 19.59 -19.06
C LYS A 330 -27.59 19.86 -18.00
N LYS A 331 -26.41 19.27 -18.15
CA LYS A 331 -25.25 19.42 -17.24
C LYS A 331 -24.18 20.29 -17.88
N THR A 332 -23.59 21.20 -17.12
CA THR A 332 -22.49 22.07 -17.58
C THR A 332 -21.18 21.55 -17.01
N TYR A 333 -20.24 21.20 -17.89
CA TYR A 333 -18.88 20.80 -17.54
C TYR A 333 -17.92 21.91 -17.92
N SER A 334 -16.93 22.21 -17.06
CA SER A 334 -15.99 23.31 -17.24
C SER A 334 -15.09 23.13 -18.47
N ASN A 335 -14.83 21.87 -18.86
CA ASN A 335 -13.99 21.52 -20.00
C ASN A 335 -14.77 21.19 -21.29
N VAL A 336 -16.05 21.59 -21.36
CA VAL A 336 -16.89 21.35 -22.55
C VAL A 336 -17.37 22.67 -23.15
N THR A 337 -16.93 22.98 -24.38
CA THR A 337 -17.50 24.06 -25.18
C THR A 337 -18.71 23.59 -25.96
N ARG A 338 -19.84 24.29 -25.83
CA ARG A 338 -21.04 24.04 -26.64
C ARG A 338 -21.06 24.90 -27.87
N ILE A 339 -21.29 24.28 -29.03
CA ILE A 339 -21.53 24.97 -30.30
C ILE A 339 -22.94 24.74 -30.81
N LYS A 340 -23.52 25.76 -31.43
CA LYS A 340 -24.91 25.74 -32.00
C LYS A 340 -25.01 24.89 -33.24
#